data_d052b08aeab693c3b37fa6107b5a56c3
#
_entry.id   d052b08aeab693c3b37fa6107b5a56c3
#
_cell.length_a   1.000
_cell.length_b   1.000
_cell.length_c   1.000
_cell.angle_alpha   90.00
_cell.angle_beta   90.00
_cell.angle_gamma   90.00
#
_symmetry.space_group_name_H-M   'P 1'
#
loop_
_entity.id
_entity.type
_entity.pdbx_description
1 polymer ?
#
loop_
_entity_poly.entity_id
_entity_poly.type
_entity_poly.pdbx_seq_one_letter_code
_entity_poly.pdbx_strand_id
1 'polypeptide(L)'
;MPLIIPKTLPAYDALYEENVFVMHRERALAQHIRPLEILILNLMPTKIATETQIARLLANTPLQVHMTLLQTASHAATHVSAAHLDAFYKTFDEVKNNRYDGMIITGAPVETMDFEQVDYWPELCKIMDFSETNVYSTLHVCWGAQAGLYYHYGVHKELLPEKMFGVFEHRVTRPANPLVRGFDEVFYAPHSRHTGISRADVDACDALRILAESDVAGPFLMSTENGRQIFVTGHPEYDKYTLDAEYKRDVAKGLPIHVPVNYYPDDDPEQPPLFRWRAHAHLLYENWLNYYVYQNTPYDLGEIQRVKHGK
;
A
#
# COMPACT_ATOMS: atom_id res chain seq x y z
N MET A 1 20.32 -4.25 4.71
CA MET A 1 19.99 -5.44 5.54
C MET A 1 18.62 -5.94 5.11
N PRO A 2 18.25 -7.22 5.25
CA PRO A 2 17.20 -7.81 4.44
C PRO A 2 15.83 -7.80 5.09
N LEU A 3 14.83 -8.00 4.23
CA LEU A 3 13.47 -8.37 4.61
C LEU A 3 13.48 -9.78 5.24
N ILE A 4 12.82 -9.93 6.38
CA ILE A 4 12.69 -11.19 7.12
C ILE A 4 11.33 -11.79 6.79
N ILE A 5 11.33 -12.89 6.04
CA ILE A 5 10.14 -13.66 5.65
C ILE A 5 10.41 -15.17 5.74
N PRO A 6 9.35 -16.00 5.87
CA PRO A 6 9.49 -17.45 5.82
C PRO A 6 10.07 -17.94 4.49
N LYS A 7 10.96 -18.92 4.50
CA LYS A 7 11.50 -19.53 3.27
C LYS A 7 10.44 -20.19 2.38
N THR A 8 9.33 -20.60 2.97
CA THR A 8 8.22 -21.26 2.30
C THR A 8 7.19 -20.28 1.73
N LEU A 9 7.34 -18.97 2.00
CA LEU A 9 6.50 -17.95 1.38
C LEU A 9 6.90 -17.79 -0.10
N PRO A 10 5.96 -17.84 -1.07
CA PRO A 10 6.29 -17.71 -2.50
C PRO A 10 7.12 -16.48 -2.86
N ALA A 11 6.92 -15.37 -2.16
CA ALA A 11 7.73 -14.16 -2.31
C ALA A 11 9.23 -14.39 -2.05
N TYR A 12 9.62 -15.39 -1.24
CA TYR A 12 11.04 -15.67 -0.95
C TYR A 12 11.80 -16.08 -2.21
N ASP A 13 11.26 -17.04 -2.98
CA ASP A 13 11.89 -17.54 -4.19
C ASP A 13 11.89 -16.48 -5.30
N ALA A 14 10.77 -15.76 -5.49
CA ALA A 14 10.66 -14.68 -6.46
C ALA A 14 11.72 -13.57 -6.21
N LEU A 15 11.88 -13.13 -4.97
CA LEU A 15 12.87 -12.12 -4.60
C LEU A 15 14.31 -12.64 -4.73
N TYR A 16 14.55 -13.90 -4.41
CA TYR A 16 15.85 -14.53 -4.59
C TYR A 16 16.29 -14.59 -6.06
N GLU A 17 15.38 -14.94 -6.97
CA GLU A 17 15.61 -14.94 -8.42
C GLU A 17 15.89 -13.53 -8.97
N GLU A 18 15.29 -12.50 -8.36
CA GLU A 18 15.54 -11.08 -8.68
C GLU A 18 16.85 -10.53 -8.06
N ASN A 19 17.65 -11.36 -7.37
CA ASN A 19 18.82 -10.94 -6.60
C ASN A 19 18.49 -9.93 -5.48
N VAL A 20 17.27 -9.95 -4.94
CA VAL A 20 16.89 -9.20 -3.76
C VAL A 20 17.22 -10.01 -2.52
N PHE A 21 18.01 -9.43 -1.62
CA PHE A 21 18.46 -10.15 -0.43
C PHE A 21 17.34 -10.27 0.61
N VAL A 22 16.88 -11.48 0.84
CA VAL A 22 15.90 -11.84 1.89
C VAL A 22 16.55 -12.74 2.94
N MET A 23 16.02 -12.70 4.16
CA MET A 23 16.56 -13.44 5.30
C MET A 23 15.45 -14.26 5.98
N HIS A 24 15.79 -15.44 6.47
CA HIS A 24 14.89 -16.20 7.35
C HIS A 24 15.13 -15.81 8.82
N ARG A 25 14.13 -16.05 9.66
CA ARG A 25 14.08 -15.61 11.06
C ARG A 25 15.27 -16.04 11.89
N GLU A 26 15.72 -17.28 11.73
CA GLU A 26 16.87 -17.84 12.51
C GLU A 26 18.17 -17.06 12.28
N ARG A 27 18.43 -16.66 11.03
CA ARG A 27 19.60 -15.84 10.70
C ARG A 27 19.45 -14.41 11.25
N ALA A 28 18.26 -13.85 11.25
CA ALA A 28 17.99 -12.52 11.78
C ALA A 28 18.22 -12.46 13.29
N LEU A 29 17.76 -13.46 14.04
CA LEU A 29 17.92 -13.54 15.49
C LEU A 29 19.40 -13.62 15.93
N ALA A 30 20.27 -14.13 15.06
CA ALA A 30 21.71 -14.20 15.34
C ALA A 30 22.45 -12.85 15.23
N GLN A 31 21.79 -11.80 14.75
CA GLN A 31 22.41 -10.50 14.48
C GLN A 31 22.24 -9.46 15.58
N HIS A 32 21.51 -9.74 16.65
CA HIS A 32 21.24 -8.83 17.77
C HIS A 32 20.74 -7.44 17.37
N ILE A 33 19.96 -7.37 16.28
CA ILE A 33 19.34 -6.14 15.76
C ILE A 33 17.82 -6.26 15.97
N ARG A 34 17.21 -5.21 16.50
CA ARG A 34 15.74 -5.14 16.53
C ARG A 34 15.24 -4.85 15.11
N PRO A 35 14.55 -5.78 14.45
CA PRO A 35 13.92 -5.49 13.17
C PRO A 35 12.76 -4.51 13.32
N LEU A 36 12.42 -3.82 12.25
CA LEU A 36 11.16 -3.08 12.17
C LEU A 36 10.01 -4.08 11.96
N GLU A 37 9.03 -4.04 12.83
CA GLU A 37 7.84 -4.89 12.75
C GLU A 37 6.79 -4.22 11.84
N ILE A 38 6.58 -4.76 10.64
CA ILE A 38 5.63 -4.24 9.67
C ILE A 38 4.46 -5.21 9.50
N LEU A 39 3.24 -4.72 9.79
CA LEU A 39 1.99 -5.45 9.59
C LEU A 39 1.39 -5.10 8.24
N ILE A 40 0.95 -6.09 7.46
CA ILE A 40 0.34 -5.89 6.14
C ILE A 40 -1.04 -6.48 6.13
N LEU A 41 -2.07 -5.62 6.17
CA LEU A 41 -3.45 -6.02 5.88
C LEU A 41 -3.63 -6.13 4.37
N ASN A 42 -3.61 -7.37 3.88
CA ASN A 42 -3.74 -7.64 2.45
C ASN A 42 -5.21 -7.94 2.10
N LEU A 43 -5.90 -6.94 1.53
CA LEU A 43 -7.31 -7.03 1.10
C LEU A 43 -7.44 -7.41 -0.39
N MET A 44 -6.30 -7.51 -1.11
CA MET A 44 -6.30 -7.88 -2.53
C MET A 44 -6.70 -9.35 -2.73
N PRO A 45 -7.45 -9.67 -3.81
CA PRO A 45 -7.80 -11.04 -4.13
C PRO A 45 -6.59 -11.87 -4.59
N THR A 46 -5.63 -11.24 -5.29
CA THR A 46 -4.38 -11.86 -5.76
C THR A 46 -3.29 -11.78 -4.68
N LYS A 47 -3.55 -12.40 -3.52
CA LYS A 47 -2.71 -12.25 -2.32
C LYS A 47 -1.23 -12.53 -2.57
N ILE A 48 -0.89 -13.64 -3.23
CA ILE A 48 0.51 -14.04 -3.48
C ILE A 48 1.26 -13.00 -4.33
N ALA A 49 0.62 -12.45 -5.37
CA ALA A 49 1.21 -11.40 -6.18
C ALA A 49 1.45 -10.12 -5.35
N THR A 50 0.45 -9.71 -4.59
CA THR A 50 0.54 -8.52 -3.72
C THR A 50 1.60 -8.67 -2.63
N GLU A 51 1.71 -9.86 -2.03
CA GLU A 51 2.78 -10.20 -1.06
C GLU A 51 4.16 -9.95 -1.67
N THR A 52 4.39 -10.48 -2.87
CA THR A 52 5.66 -10.33 -3.58
C THR A 52 5.96 -8.88 -3.96
N GLN A 53 4.96 -8.15 -4.44
CA GLN A 53 5.07 -6.73 -4.81
C GLN A 53 5.45 -5.87 -3.61
N ILE A 54 4.75 -6.00 -2.49
CA ILE A 54 5.05 -5.25 -1.27
C ILE A 54 6.39 -5.68 -0.67
N ALA A 55 6.65 -6.98 -0.60
CA ALA A 55 7.91 -7.52 -0.09
C ALA A 55 9.14 -6.97 -0.85
N ARG A 56 9.03 -6.84 -2.18
CA ARG A 56 10.09 -6.25 -3.02
C ARG A 56 10.39 -4.80 -2.65
N LEU A 57 9.36 -3.99 -2.40
CA LEU A 57 9.53 -2.59 -2.00
C LEU A 57 10.10 -2.46 -0.58
N LEU A 58 9.63 -3.29 0.36
CA LEU A 58 10.14 -3.32 1.74
C LEU A 58 11.58 -3.86 1.84
N ALA A 59 12.02 -4.66 0.87
CA ALA A 59 13.38 -5.21 0.86
C ALA A 59 14.45 -4.22 0.37
N ASN A 60 14.04 -3.09 -0.24
CA ASN A 60 14.96 -2.08 -0.77
C ASN A 60 15.41 -1.07 0.30
N THR A 61 15.92 -1.56 1.43
CA THR A 61 16.40 -0.73 2.54
C THR A 61 17.56 -1.41 3.26
N PRO A 62 18.49 -0.66 3.86
CA PRO A 62 19.51 -1.22 4.76
C PRO A 62 18.95 -1.68 6.11
N LEU A 63 17.70 -1.37 6.44
CA LEU A 63 17.06 -1.73 7.70
C LEU A 63 16.58 -3.19 7.69
N GLN A 64 16.60 -3.86 8.83
CA GLN A 64 15.93 -5.16 8.97
C GLN A 64 14.43 -4.92 9.11
N VAL A 65 13.64 -5.56 8.26
CA VAL A 65 12.18 -5.47 8.25
C VAL A 65 11.61 -6.88 8.43
N HIS A 66 10.81 -7.09 9.47
CA HIS A 66 10.03 -8.31 9.67
C HIS A 66 8.59 -8.06 9.21
N MET A 67 8.13 -8.85 8.24
CA MET A 67 6.82 -8.73 7.63
C MET A 67 5.83 -9.72 8.24
N THR A 68 4.73 -9.22 8.78
CA THR A 68 3.58 -10.02 9.25
C THR A 68 2.39 -9.77 8.35
N LEU A 69 1.81 -10.84 7.80
CA LEU A 69 0.62 -10.76 6.93
C LEU A 69 -0.65 -10.90 7.77
N LEU A 70 -1.62 -10.01 7.52
CA LEU A 70 -2.92 -9.95 8.17
C LEU A 70 -4.03 -10.11 7.12
N GLN A 71 -5.04 -10.88 7.44
CA GLN A 71 -6.29 -11.00 6.68
C GLN A 71 -7.50 -10.67 7.55
N THR A 72 -8.60 -10.31 6.91
CA THR A 72 -9.91 -10.22 7.56
C THR A 72 -10.46 -11.63 7.82
N ALA A 73 -10.92 -11.88 9.04
CA ALA A 73 -11.56 -13.14 9.40
C ALA A 73 -13.04 -13.20 8.95
N SER A 74 -13.67 -12.05 8.78
CA SER A 74 -15.08 -11.90 8.38
C SER A 74 -15.33 -12.11 6.89
N HIS A 75 -14.26 -12.22 6.06
CA HIS A 75 -14.36 -12.43 4.61
C HIS A 75 -13.52 -13.65 4.16
N ALA A 76 -14.14 -14.59 3.46
CA ALA A 76 -13.44 -15.74 2.91
C ALA A 76 -12.75 -15.40 1.58
N ALA A 77 -11.42 -15.47 1.54
CA ALA A 77 -10.66 -15.27 0.31
C ALA A 77 -10.91 -16.43 -0.68
N THR A 78 -11.32 -16.08 -1.92
CA THR A 78 -11.72 -17.07 -2.94
C THR A 78 -10.62 -17.41 -3.94
N HIS A 79 -9.55 -16.62 -4.03
CA HIS A 79 -8.50 -16.75 -5.04
C HIS A 79 -7.15 -17.23 -4.50
N VAL A 80 -7.13 -17.73 -3.27
CA VAL A 80 -5.95 -18.29 -2.61
C VAL A 80 -6.37 -19.52 -1.80
N SER A 81 -5.48 -20.51 -1.68
CA SER A 81 -5.78 -21.72 -0.92
C SER A 81 -5.87 -21.45 0.59
N ALA A 82 -6.76 -22.15 1.29
CA ALA A 82 -6.83 -22.09 2.75
C ALA A 82 -5.48 -22.45 3.39
N ALA A 83 -4.78 -23.44 2.85
CA ALA A 83 -3.45 -23.85 3.34
C ALA A 83 -2.41 -22.70 3.29
N HIS A 84 -2.47 -21.83 2.28
CA HIS A 84 -1.60 -20.65 2.19
C HIS A 84 -1.96 -19.63 3.29
N LEU A 85 -3.26 -19.38 3.47
CA LEU A 85 -3.73 -18.45 4.51
C LEU A 85 -3.35 -18.95 5.91
N ASP A 86 -3.60 -20.21 6.21
CA ASP A 86 -3.28 -20.84 7.50
C ASP A 86 -1.77 -20.82 7.79
N ALA A 87 -0.94 -20.96 6.75
CA ALA A 87 0.51 -20.99 6.90
C ALA A 87 1.14 -19.60 7.11
N PHE A 88 0.60 -18.54 6.49
CA PHE A 88 1.29 -17.27 6.38
C PHE A 88 0.51 -16.07 6.95
N TYR A 89 -0.81 -16.15 7.08
CA TYR A 89 -1.64 -15.03 7.52
C TYR A 89 -2.05 -15.18 8.98
N LYS A 90 -2.16 -14.03 9.63
CA LYS A 90 -2.77 -13.88 10.94
C LYS A 90 -4.16 -13.26 10.80
N THR A 91 -5.02 -13.55 11.78
CA THR A 91 -6.28 -12.84 11.99
C THR A 91 -6.07 -11.64 12.91
N PHE A 92 -7.03 -10.72 12.95
CA PHE A 92 -6.95 -9.56 13.84
C PHE A 92 -6.89 -9.97 15.33
N ASP A 93 -7.61 -11.01 15.73
CA ASP A 93 -7.58 -11.53 17.10
C ASP A 93 -6.19 -12.00 17.55
N GLU A 94 -5.37 -12.52 16.63
CA GLU A 94 -4.01 -12.97 16.93
C GLU A 94 -3.01 -11.81 17.07
N VAL A 95 -3.32 -10.64 16.49
CA VAL A 95 -2.38 -9.50 16.45
C VAL A 95 -2.82 -8.31 17.29
N LYS A 96 -4.07 -8.21 17.71
CA LYS A 96 -4.67 -7.04 18.40
C LYS A 96 -3.95 -6.58 19.67
N ASN A 97 -3.19 -7.45 20.32
CA ASN A 97 -2.41 -7.13 21.51
C ASN A 97 -0.94 -6.78 21.21
N ASN A 98 -0.51 -6.91 19.96
CA ASN A 98 0.84 -6.60 19.53
C ASN A 98 0.96 -5.11 19.18
N ARG A 99 2.20 -4.66 19.00
CA ARG A 99 2.52 -3.32 18.52
C ARG A 99 3.47 -3.41 17.34
N TYR A 100 3.38 -2.45 16.43
CA TYR A 100 4.12 -2.45 15.18
C TYR A 100 4.75 -1.09 14.90
N ASP A 101 5.92 -1.09 14.27
CA ASP A 101 6.57 0.13 13.78
C ASP A 101 5.78 0.75 12.63
N GLY A 102 5.26 -0.10 11.73
CA GLY A 102 4.48 0.33 10.59
C GLY A 102 3.40 -0.64 10.19
N MET A 103 2.42 -0.15 9.44
CA MET A 103 1.35 -0.96 8.85
C MET A 103 1.10 -0.54 7.40
N ILE A 104 0.77 -1.50 6.55
CA ILE A 104 0.27 -1.25 5.20
C ILE A 104 -1.14 -1.81 5.10
N ILE A 105 -2.09 -1.01 4.61
CA ILE A 105 -3.45 -1.44 4.27
C ILE A 105 -3.58 -1.36 2.75
N THR A 106 -3.76 -2.50 2.08
CA THR A 106 -3.80 -2.57 0.62
C THR A 106 -5.14 -2.12 0.04
N GLY A 107 -5.20 -1.99 -1.28
CA GLY A 107 -6.45 -1.89 -2.04
C GLY A 107 -7.34 -3.13 -1.92
N ALA A 108 -8.58 -2.98 -2.41
CA ALA A 108 -9.55 -4.06 -2.54
C ALA A 108 -10.48 -3.79 -3.73
N PRO A 109 -10.98 -4.82 -4.45
CA PRO A 109 -11.83 -4.65 -5.64
C PRO A 109 -13.31 -4.43 -5.28
N VAL A 110 -13.58 -3.59 -4.28
CA VAL A 110 -14.93 -3.27 -3.77
C VAL A 110 -15.22 -1.76 -3.85
N GLU A 111 -14.49 -1.06 -4.66
CA GLU A 111 -14.47 0.42 -4.70
C GLU A 111 -15.77 1.07 -5.14
N THR A 112 -16.62 0.36 -5.90
CA THR A 112 -17.94 0.86 -6.31
C THR A 112 -19.04 0.65 -5.28
N MET A 113 -18.79 -0.10 -4.20
CA MET A 113 -19.70 -0.28 -3.08
C MET A 113 -19.52 0.85 -2.06
N ASP A 114 -20.61 1.23 -1.37
CA ASP A 114 -20.46 2.06 -0.18
C ASP A 114 -19.65 1.31 0.89
N PHE A 115 -18.90 2.03 1.70
CA PHE A 115 -18.00 1.39 2.66
C PHE A 115 -18.76 0.48 3.64
N GLU A 116 -19.90 0.92 4.14
CA GLU A 116 -20.75 0.20 5.07
C GLU A 116 -21.41 -1.06 4.48
N GLN A 117 -21.43 -1.19 3.15
CA GLN A 117 -21.94 -2.37 2.44
C GLN A 117 -20.89 -3.47 2.25
N VAL A 118 -19.62 -3.15 2.54
CA VAL A 118 -18.52 -4.13 2.47
C VAL A 118 -18.61 -5.06 3.68
N ASP A 119 -18.68 -6.35 3.46
CA ASP A 119 -18.94 -7.37 4.50
C ASP A 119 -17.93 -7.35 5.65
N TYR A 120 -16.66 -7.03 5.39
CA TYR A 120 -15.61 -6.91 6.41
C TYR A 120 -15.43 -5.46 6.92
N TRP A 121 -16.28 -4.51 6.57
CA TRP A 121 -16.16 -3.11 7.02
C TRP A 121 -16.10 -2.95 8.54
N PRO A 122 -16.97 -3.64 9.34
CA PRO A 122 -16.92 -3.53 10.80
C PRO A 122 -15.60 -4.05 11.40
N GLU A 123 -14.96 -5.06 10.78
CA GLU A 123 -13.65 -5.55 11.18
C GLU A 123 -12.55 -4.57 10.76
N LEU A 124 -12.62 -4.03 9.56
CA LEU A 124 -11.67 -3.03 9.07
C LEU A 124 -11.68 -1.76 9.95
N CYS A 125 -12.84 -1.29 10.40
CA CYS A 125 -12.93 -0.18 11.36
C CYS A 125 -12.14 -0.47 12.65
N LYS A 126 -12.28 -1.67 13.22
CA LYS A 126 -11.50 -2.07 14.41
C LYS A 126 -9.99 -2.12 14.14
N ILE A 127 -9.60 -2.55 12.95
CA ILE A 127 -8.19 -2.57 12.52
C ILE A 127 -7.68 -1.14 12.33
N MET A 128 -8.48 -0.23 11.81
CA MET A 128 -8.13 1.20 11.68
C MET A 128 -8.01 1.87 13.06
N ASP A 129 -8.90 1.59 14.02
CA ASP A 129 -8.74 2.03 15.41
C ASP A 129 -7.45 1.49 16.06
N PHE A 130 -7.15 0.22 15.81
CA PHE A 130 -5.91 -0.41 16.25
C PHE A 130 -4.69 0.27 15.64
N SER A 131 -4.75 0.68 14.37
CA SER A 131 -3.64 1.38 13.70
C SER A 131 -3.28 2.70 14.39
N GLU A 132 -4.22 3.38 15.02
CA GLU A 132 -3.97 4.63 15.73
C GLU A 132 -3.29 4.46 17.08
N THR A 133 -3.47 3.29 17.72
CA THR A 133 -3.01 3.05 19.10
C THR A 133 -1.81 2.11 19.17
N ASN A 134 -1.72 1.16 18.26
CA ASN A 134 -0.76 0.07 18.31
C ASN A 134 0.29 0.12 17.19
N VAL A 135 0.09 0.98 16.18
CA VAL A 135 1.02 1.17 15.07
C VAL A 135 1.56 2.59 15.08
N TYR A 136 2.84 2.75 14.78
CA TYR A 136 3.40 4.09 14.73
C TYR A 136 3.01 4.84 13.44
N SER A 137 3.22 4.25 12.26
CA SER A 137 2.87 4.88 10.98
C SER A 137 2.14 3.89 10.06
N THR A 138 1.01 4.32 9.48
CA THR A 138 0.20 3.49 8.58
C THR A 138 0.19 4.07 7.18
N LEU A 139 0.55 3.23 6.18
CA LEU A 139 0.50 3.51 4.76
C LEU A 139 -0.72 2.83 4.16
N HIS A 140 -1.67 3.62 3.68
CA HIS A 140 -2.90 3.15 3.04
C HIS A 140 -2.75 3.25 1.52
N VAL A 141 -3.15 2.21 0.77
CA VAL A 141 -2.97 2.13 -0.68
C VAL A 141 -4.31 1.94 -1.38
N CYS A 142 -4.56 2.69 -2.46
CA CYS A 142 -5.71 2.64 -3.34
C CYS A 142 -7.05 2.71 -2.59
N TRP A 143 -7.88 1.66 -2.65
CA TRP A 143 -9.13 1.60 -1.88
C TRP A 143 -8.88 1.68 -0.37
N GLY A 144 -7.81 1.07 0.13
CA GLY A 144 -7.41 1.23 1.54
C GLY A 144 -7.15 2.69 1.90
N ALA A 145 -6.59 3.50 0.99
CA ALA A 145 -6.42 4.93 1.19
C ALA A 145 -7.78 5.66 1.24
N GLN A 146 -8.70 5.33 0.35
CA GLN A 146 -10.05 5.90 0.38
C GLN A 146 -10.81 5.51 1.66
N ALA A 147 -10.70 4.26 2.09
CA ALA A 147 -11.31 3.77 3.32
C ALA A 147 -10.75 4.48 4.56
N GLY A 148 -9.43 4.66 4.63
CA GLY A 148 -8.78 5.38 5.73
C GLY A 148 -9.12 6.88 5.74
N LEU A 149 -9.14 7.53 4.58
CA LEU A 149 -9.56 8.94 4.44
C LEU A 149 -11.01 9.13 4.90
N TYR A 150 -11.90 8.23 4.52
CA TYR A 150 -13.30 8.26 4.94
C TYR A 150 -13.42 8.03 6.45
N TYR A 151 -12.83 6.95 6.96
CA TYR A 151 -12.99 6.55 8.35
C TYR A 151 -12.41 7.56 9.34
N HIS A 152 -11.19 8.04 9.10
CA HIS A 152 -10.48 8.91 10.03
C HIS A 152 -10.80 10.39 9.85
N TYR A 153 -11.16 10.82 8.62
CA TYR A 153 -11.26 12.25 8.28
C TYR A 153 -12.58 12.64 7.62
N GLY A 154 -13.49 11.71 7.34
CA GLY A 154 -14.76 11.98 6.70
C GLY A 154 -14.65 12.42 5.23
N VAL A 155 -13.51 12.17 4.58
CA VAL A 155 -13.30 12.47 3.16
C VAL A 155 -13.89 11.36 2.32
N HIS A 156 -14.93 11.67 1.54
CA HIS A 156 -15.65 10.69 0.75
C HIS A 156 -14.98 10.38 -0.58
N LYS A 157 -15.17 9.17 -1.07
CA LYS A 157 -14.83 8.81 -2.45
C LYS A 157 -15.95 9.20 -3.40
N GLU A 158 -15.58 9.49 -4.64
CA GLU A 158 -16.51 9.84 -5.72
C GLU A 158 -16.37 8.84 -6.87
N LEU A 159 -17.50 8.46 -7.49
CA LEU A 159 -17.48 7.60 -8.67
C LEU A 159 -16.94 8.40 -9.87
N LEU A 160 -15.95 7.85 -10.56
CA LEU A 160 -15.41 8.44 -11.78
C LEU A 160 -16.31 8.13 -12.98
N PRO A 161 -16.36 9.02 -14.00
CA PRO A 161 -17.12 8.78 -15.23
C PRO A 161 -16.68 7.52 -15.98
N GLU A 162 -15.38 7.19 -15.91
CA GLU A 162 -14.76 6.00 -16.48
C GLU A 162 -13.64 5.49 -15.56
N LYS A 163 -13.24 4.23 -15.77
CA LYS A 163 -12.13 3.64 -15.01
C LYS A 163 -10.85 4.43 -15.24
N MET A 164 -10.24 4.93 -14.17
CA MET A 164 -8.88 5.48 -14.17
C MET A 164 -7.90 4.31 -14.32
N PHE A 165 -7.44 4.05 -15.56
CA PHE A 165 -6.68 2.85 -15.89
C PHE A 165 -5.47 3.16 -16.74
N GLY A 166 -4.27 3.06 -16.18
CA GLY A 166 -3.02 3.38 -16.86
C GLY A 166 -1.94 3.94 -15.93
N VAL A 167 -0.96 4.62 -16.54
CA VAL A 167 0.18 5.24 -15.87
C VAL A 167 0.10 6.75 -16.06
N PHE A 168 -0.12 7.47 -14.98
CA PHE A 168 -0.38 8.91 -15.02
C PHE A 168 0.78 9.71 -14.48
N GLU A 169 0.96 10.90 -15.04
CA GLU A 169 1.92 11.90 -14.57
C GLU A 169 1.42 12.55 -13.27
N HIS A 170 2.32 12.71 -12.32
CA HIS A 170 2.09 13.36 -11.04
C HIS A 170 3.15 14.42 -10.78
N ARG A 171 2.78 15.47 -10.05
CA ARG A 171 3.69 16.54 -9.61
C ARG A 171 3.83 16.54 -8.11
N VAL A 172 5.05 16.73 -7.63
CA VAL A 172 5.34 16.97 -6.22
C VAL A 172 4.88 18.38 -5.86
N THR A 173 3.97 18.47 -4.87
CA THR A 173 3.41 19.76 -4.40
C THR A 173 4.15 20.31 -3.19
N ARG A 174 4.85 19.44 -2.42
CA ARG A 174 5.57 19.79 -1.19
C ARG A 174 6.96 19.13 -1.17
N PRO A 175 7.94 19.65 -1.93
CA PRO A 175 9.26 18.99 -2.11
C PRO A 175 10.11 18.91 -0.82
N ALA A 176 9.79 19.71 0.19
CA ALA A 176 10.47 19.66 1.49
C ALA A 176 10.01 18.50 2.37
N ASN A 177 8.91 17.80 2.02
CA ASN A 177 8.42 16.68 2.82
C ASN A 177 9.31 15.44 2.64
N PRO A 178 9.71 14.76 3.75
CA PRO A 178 10.59 13.59 3.67
C PRO A 178 10.05 12.43 2.82
N LEU A 179 8.72 12.24 2.70
CA LEU A 179 8.14 11.17 1.87
C LEU A 179 8.49 11.28 0.38
N VAL A 180 8.65 12.50 -0.11
CA VAL A 180 8.99 12.76 -1.53
C VAL A 180 10.46 13.10 -1.73
N ARG A 181 11.30 12.86 -0.74
CA ARG A 181 12.73 13.13 -0.84
C ARG A 181 13.36 12.27 -1.94
N GLY A 182 14.07 12.91 -2.86
CA GLY A 182 14.70 12.27 -4.01
C GLY A 182 13.75 12.01 -5.18
N PHE A 183 12.49 12.40 -5.07
CA PHE A 183 11.59 12.39 -6.23
C PHE A 183 11.99 13.47 -7.22
N ASP A 184 11.78 13.19 -8.50
CA ASP A 184 11.72 14.21 -9.52
C ASP A 184 10.51 15.12 -9.29
N GLU A 185 10.53 16.35 -9.79
CA GLU A 185 9.38 17.26 -9.69
C GLU A 185 8.13 16.66 -10.36
N VAL A 186 8.37 15.84 -11.40
CA VAL A 186 7.35 15.12 -12.16
C VAL A 186 7.72 13.65 -12.20
N PHE A 187 6.77 12.78 -11.88
CA PHE A 187 6.95 11.34 -11.87
C PHE A 187 5.70 10.61 -12.35
N TYR A 188 5.81 9.31 -12.57
CA TYR A 188 4.70 8.48 -13.03
C TYR A 188 4.28 7.47 -11.97
N ALA A 189 2.96 7.22 -11.90
CA ALA A 189 2.41 6.17 -11.05
C ALA A 189 1.21 5.47 -11.73
N PRO A 190 1.04 4.15 -11.53
CA PRO A 190 -0.09 3.41 -12.08
C PRO A 190 -1.35 3.60 -11.23
N HIS A 191 -2.49 3.61 -11.94
CA HIS A 191 -3.83 3.61 -11.35
C HIS A 191 -4.70 2.54 -12.03
N SER A 192 -5.55 1.90 -11.23
CA SER A 192 -6.61 1.00 -11.67
C SER A 192 -7.77 1.12 -10.70
N ARG A 193 -8.69 2.08 -10.94
CA ARG A 193 -9.78 2.38 -10.01
C ARG A 193 -10.98 3.03 -10.70
N HIS A 194 -12.17 2.80 -10.16
CA HIS A 194 -13.43 3.42 -10.60
C HIS A 194 -13.86 4.61 -9.74
N THR A 195 -13.11 4.88 -8.66
CA THR A 195 -13.42 5.97 -7.73
C THR A 195 -12.23 6.89 -7.53
N GLY A 196 -12.48 8.13 -7.16
CA GLY A 196 -11.50 9.17 -6.88
C GLY A 196 -11.72 9.82 -5.51
N ILE A 197 -10.81 10.74 -5.16
CA ILE A 197 -10.91 11.62 -4.00
C ILE A 197 -10.88 13.06 -4.50
N SER A 198 -11.85 13.87 -4.04
CA SER A 198 -11.88 15.29 -4.35
C SER A 198 -10.72 16.03 -3.70
N ARG A 199 -9.98 16.81 -4.49
CA ARG A 199 -8.94 17.70 -3.96
C ARG A 199 -9.53 18.70 -2.96
N ALA A 200 -10.69 19.26 -3.25
CA ALA A 200 -11.34 20.26 -2.40
C ALA A 200 -11.67 19.70 -1.00
N ASP A 201 -12.08 18.41 -0.93
CA ASP A 201 -12.40 17.77 0.34
C ASP A 201 -11.14 17.51 1.18
N VAL A 202 -10.03 17.16 0.51
CA VAL A 202 -8.73 17.02 1.20
C VAL A 202 -8.23 18.37 1.70
N ASP A 203 -8.30 19.43 0.88
CA ASP A 203 -7.87 20.78 1.25
C ASP A 203 -8.74 21.39 2.38
N ALA A 204 -10.00 20.96 2.49
CA ALA A 204 -10.90 21.35 3.58
C ALA A 204 -10.57 20.66 4.92
N CYS A 205 -9.74 19.61 4.92
CA CYS A 205 -9.33 18.89 6.12
C CYS A 205 -7.99 19.41 6.62
N ASP A 206 -7.99 20.19 7.71
CA ASP A 206 -6.78 20.77 8.31
C ASP A 206 -5.72 19.75 8.72
N ALA A 207 -6.12 18.50 8.96
CA ALA A 207 -5.21 17.43 9.36
C ALA A 207 -4.40 16.84 8.20
N LEU A 208 -4.83 17.06 6.95
CA LEU A 208 -4.24 16.44 5.77
C LEU A 208 -3.42 17.42 4.94
N ARG A 209 -2.41 16.91 4.27
CA ARG A 209 -1.59 17.64 3.30
C ARG A 209 -1.43 16.82 2.04
N ILE A 210 -1.69 17.42 0.87
CA ILE A 210 -1.39 16.82 -0.44
C ILE A 210 0.11 17.03 -0.69
N LEU A 211 0.84 15.96 -0.94
CA LEU A 211 2.28 15.94 -1.19
C LEU A 211 2.60 15.74 -2.67
N ALA A 212 1.74 15.04 -3.39
CA ALA A 212 1.80 14.88 -4.83
C ALA A 212 0.40 14.68 -5.42
N GLU A 213 0.18 15.19 -6.62
CA GLU A 213 -1.10 15.12 -7.33
C GLU A 213 -0.90 15.05 -8.85
N SER A 214 -1.95 14.67 -9.56
CA SER A 214 -2.06 14.66 -11.01
C SER A 214 -3.20 15.55 -11.45
N ASP A 215 -3.03 16.26 -12.56
CA ASP A 215 -4.11 17.05 -13.18
C ASP A 215 -5.26 16.14 -13.69
N VAL A 216 -4.92 14.87 -13.99
CA VAL A 216 -5.89 13.87 -14.51
C VAL A 216 -6.38 12.93 -13.41
N ALA A 217 -5.45 12.38 -12.61
CA ALA A 217 -5.78 11.36 -11.61
C ALA A 217 -6.09 11.94 -10.20
N GLY A 218 -5.97 13.26 -10.01
CA GLY A 218 -6.25 13.93 -8.74
C GLY A 218 -5.18 13.71 -7.66
N PRO A 219 -5.51 13.87 -6.37
CA PRO A 219 -4.58 13.67 -5.26
C PRO A 219 -4.01 12.26 -5.26
N PHE A 220 -2.68 12.13 -5.24
CA PHE A 220 -1.97 10.85 -5.25
C PHE A 220 -1.40 10.47 -3.89
N LEU A 221 -0.60 11.37 -3.31
CA LEU A 221 0.05 11.14 -2.02
C LEU A 221 -0.40 12.21 -1.04
N MET A 222 -0.97 11.77 0.07
CA MET A 222 -1.44 12.63 1.16
C MET A 222 -0.91 12.10 2.48
N SER A 223 -0.70 12.97 3.45
CA SER A 223 -0.30 12.57 4.80
C SER A 223 -0.82 13.54 5.85
N THR A 224 -0.89 13.06 7.09
CA THR A 224 -0.91 13.93 8.26
C THR A 224 0.44 14.60 8.44
N GLU A 225 0.49 15.73 9.15
CA GLU A 225 1.72 16.49 9.41
C GLU A 225 2.82 15.64 10.05
N ASN A 226 2.43 14.77 10.98
CA ASN A 226 3.34 13.88 11.71
C ASN A 226 3.63 12.54 10.99
N GLY A 227 3.06 12.30 9.81
CA GLY A 227 3.25 11.06 9.04
C GLY A 227 2.71 9.80 9.70
N ARG A 228 1.81 9.94 10.70
CA ARG A 228 1.18 8.78 11.36
C ARG A 228 0.18 8.07 10.43
N GLN A 229 -0.46 8.84 9.52
CA GLN A 229 -1.37 8.33 8.51
C GLN A 229 -0.93 8.86 7.14
N ILE A 230 -0.69 7.97 6.19
CA ILE A 230 -0.23 8.25 4.84
C ILE A 230 -1.16 7.55 3.85
N PHE A 231 -1.57 8.24 2.79
CA PHE A 231 -2.58 7.77 1.83
C PHE A 231 -2.02 7.89 0.41
N VAL A 232 -2.05 6.79 -0.33
CA VAL A 232 -1.62 6.69 -1.73
C VAL A 232 -2.79 6.17 -2.56
N THR A 233 -3.35 6.98 -3.46
CA THR A 233 -4.54 6.61 -4.23
C THR A 233 -4.25 5.76 -5.46
N GLY A 234 -2.99 5.66 -5.88
CA GLY A 234 -2.53 4.78 -6.96
C GLY A 234 -1.94 3.48 -6.43
N HIS A 235 -1.24 2.77 -7.31
CA HIS A 235 -0.64 1.46 -7.05
C HIS A 235 0.87 1.46 -7.29
N PRO A 236 1.69 2.16 -6.47
CA PRO A 236 3.15 2.16 -6.66
C PRO A 236 3.74 0.76 -6.57
N GLU A 237 3.08 -0.17 -5.86
CA GLU A 237 3.51 -1.56 -5.68
C GLU A 237 3.36 -2.43 -6.94
N TYR A 238 2.60 -2.03 -7.93
CA TYR A 238 2.33 -2.86 -9.12
C TYR A 238 3.60 -3.23 -9.88
N ASP A 239 3.67 -4.50 -10.27
CA ASP A 239 4.68 -5.00 -11.19
C ASP A 239 4.45 -4.52 -12.62
N LYS A 240 5.52 -4.64 -13.43
CA LYS A 240 5.52 -4.24 -14.84
C LYS A 240 4.30 -4.75 -15.62
N TYR A 241 3.85 -5.98 -15.37
CA TYR A 241 2.78 -6.65 -16.11
C TYR A 241 1.43 -6.70 -15.39
N THR A 242 1.26 -6.02 -14.26
CA THR A 242 0.00 -6.09 -13.49
C THR A 242 -1.16 -5.48 -14.27
N LEU A 243 -0.99 -4.29 -14.85
CA LEU A 243 -2.04 -3.66 -15.67
C LEU A 243 -2.30 -4.44 -16.98
N ASP A 244 -1.28 -5.07 -17.56
CA ASP A 244 -1.42 -5.95 -18.73
C ASP A 244 -2.30 -7.16 -18.42
N ALA A 245 -2.07 -7.80 -17.27
CA ALA A 245 -2.87 -8.93 -16.84
C ALA A 245 -4.32 -8.53 -16.52
N GLU A 246 -4.54 -7.35 -15.91
CA GLU A 246 -5.87 -6.80 -15.69
C GLU A 246 -6.58 -6.51 -17.04
N TYR A 247 -5.91 -5.83 -17.95
CA TYR A 247 -6.44 -5.51 -19.27
C TYR A 247 -6.87 -6.77 -20.05
N LYS A 248 -5.96 -7.73 -20.17
CA LYS A 248 -6.22 -9.00 -20.88
C LYS A 248 -7.34 -9.82 -20.23
N ARG A 249 -7.40 -9.85 -18.89
CA ARG A 249 -8.48 -10.48 -18.14
C ARG A 249 -9.84 -9.85 -18.45
N ASP A 250 -9.91 -8.51 -18.44
CA ASP A 250 -11.16 -7.79 -18.62
C ASP A 250 -11.64 -7.84 -20.09
N VAL A 251 -10.73 -7.78 -21.07
CA VAL A 251 -11.01 -8.05 -22.50
C VAL A 251 -11.55 -9.47 -22.70
N ALA A 252 -10.91 -10.48 -22.09
CA ALA A 252 -11.35 -11.88 -22.20
C ALA A 252 -12.75 -12.11 -21.59
N LYS A 253 -13.15 -11.29 -20.62
CA LYS A 253 -14.51 -11.31 -20.03
C LYS A 253 -15.53 -10.48 -20.80
N GLY A 254 -15.13 -9.81 -21.89
CA GLY A 254 -15.99 -8.90 -22.66
C GLY A 254 -16.43 -7.64 -21.90
N LEU A 255 -15.66 -7.24 -20.88
CA LEU A 255 -15.96 -6.02 -20.13
C LEU A 255 -15.53 -4.77 -20.92
N PRO A 256 -16.25 -3.64 -20.77
CA PRO A 256 -15.86 -2.38 -21.38
C PRO A 256 -14.59 -1.84 -20.70
N ILE A 257 -13.45 -2.09 -21.32
CA ILE A 257 -12.14 -1.63 -20.84
C ILE A 257 -11.35 -1.01 -21.99
N HIS A 258 -10.72 0.11 -21.77
CA HIS A 258 -9.80 0.72 -22.71
C HIS A 258 -8.36 0.23 -22.47
N VAL A 259 -7.49 0.39 -23.46
CA VAL A 259 -6.05 0.17 -23.30
C VAL A 259 -5.53 1.05 -22.16
N PRO A 260 -4.70 0.52 -21.24
CA PRO A 260 -4.16 1.33 -20.14
C PRO A 260 -3.32 2.49 -20.69
N VAL A 261 -3.70 3.71 -20.33
CA VAL A 261 -3.10 4.96 -20.83
C VAL A 261 -1.62 5.06 -20.47
N ASN A 262 -0.75 5.48 -21.41
CA ASN A 262 0.71 5.67 -21.21
C ASN A 262 1.45 4.44 -20.69
N TYR A 263 0.91 3.26 -20.85
CA TYR A 263 1.47 2.03 -20.30
C TYR A 263 2.27 1.24 -21.35
N TYR A 264 1.74 1.11 -22.55
CA TYR A 264 2.45 0.52 -23.68
C TYR A 264 3.15 1.62 -24.51
N PRO A 265 4.23 1.30 -25.26
CA PRO A 265 4.72 2.17 -26.31
C PRO A 265 3.60 2.48 -27.31
N ASP A 266 3.39 3.75 -27.61
CA ASP A 266 2.36 4.23 -28.54
C ASP A 266 0.94 3.69 -28.27
N ASP A 267 0.66 3.34 -27.01
CA ASP A 267 -0.58 2.69 -26.51
C ASP A 267 -0.92 1.38 -27.27
N ASP A 268 0.07 0.70 -27.86
CA ASP A 268 -0.07 -0.56 -28.57
C ASP A 268 0.06 -1.76 -27.63
N PRO A 269 -1.03 -2.51 -27.32
CA PRO A 269 -1.03 -3.63 -26.38
C PRO A 269 -0.28 -4.87 -26.89
N GLU A 270 0.16 -4.91 -28.16
CA GLU A 270 1.02 -5.95 -28.70
C GLU A 270 2.50 -5.74 -28.33
N GLN A 271 2.86 -4.55 -27.85
CA GLN A 271 4.21 -4.24 -27.40
C GLN A 271 4.40 -4.49 -25.91
N PRO A 272 5.61 -4.80 -25.43
CA PRO A 272 5.89 -4.95 -24.01
C PRO A 272 5.71 -3.61 -23.28
N PRO A 273 5.04 -3.60 -22.12
CA PRO A 273 4.77 -2.36 -21.38
C PRO A 273 6.05 -1.67 -20.89
N LEU A 274 5.94 -0.37 -20.64
CA LEU A 274 7.01 0.45 -20.10
C LEU A 274 6.91 0.51 -18.56
N PHE A 275 8.00 0.23 -17.85
CA PHE A 275 8.04 0.30 -16.39
C PHE A 275 8.59 1.66 -15.92
N ARG A 276 7.73 2.68 -15.84
CA ARG A 276 8.13 4.07 -15.59
C ARG A 276 8.04 4.51 -14.12
N TRP A 277 7.48 3.69 -13.22
CA TRP A 277 7.21 4.09 -11.82
C TRP A 277 8.11 3.39 -10.78
N ARG A 278 8.93 2.43 -11.19
CA ARG A 278 9.74 1.61 -10.28
C ARG A 278 10.58 2.43 -9.31
N ALA A 279 11.34 3.41 -9.81
CA ALA A 279 12.26 4.19 -8.99
C ALA A 279 11.52 4.98 -7.89
N HIS A 280 10.44 5.67 -8.24
CA HIS A 280 9.64 6.46 -7.31
C HIS A 280 8.86 5.59 -6.33
N ALA A 281 8.41 4.40 -6.75
CA ALA A 281 7.81 3.41 -5.84
C ALA A 281 8.80 2.96 -4.75
N HIS A 282 10.03 2.60 -5.13
CA HIS A 282 11.08 2.26 -4.18
C HIS A 282 11.41 3.42 -3.24
N LEU A 283 11.58 4.64 -3.78
CA LEU A 283 11.84 5.83 -2.96
C LEU A 283 10.73 6.12 -1.97
N LEU A 284 9.46 5.99 -2.36
CA LEU A 284 8.32 6.21 -1.47
C LEU A 284 8.38 5.27 -0.25
N TYR A 285 8.55 3.97 -0.49
CA TYR A 285 8.60 2.97 0.58
C TYR A 285 9.88 3.11 1.43
N GLU A 286 11.02 3.39 0.82
CA GLU A 286 12.28 3.64 1.53
C GLU A 286 12.20 4.90 2.41
N ASN A 287 11.64 6.00 1.89
CA ASN A 287 11.42 7.23 2.64
C ASN A 287 10.44 7.00 3.80
N TRP A 288 9.35 6.27 3.59
CA TRP A 288 8.41 5.90 4.64
C TRP A 288 9.12 5.08 5.73
N LEU A 289 9.82 4.00 5.36
CA LEU A 289 10.55 3.17 6.31
C LEU A 289 11.61 3.94 7.09
N ASN A 290 12.37 4.80 6.42
CA ASN A 290 13.47 5.53 7.04
C ASN A 290 12.99 6.68 7.92
N TYR A 291 12.17 7.59 7.38
CA TYR A 291 11.84 8.85 8.05
C TYR A 291 10.64 8.76 8.99
N TYR A 292 9.67 7.89 8.71
CA TYR A 292 8.44 7.81 9.51
C TYR A 292 8.39 6.57 10.37
N VAL A 293 8.93 5.45 9.90
CA VAL A 293 8.94 4.19 10.67
C VAL A 293 10.19 4.13 11.56
N TYR A 294 11.40 4.15 10.99
CA TYR A 294 12.63 3.93 11.75
C TYR A 294 13.01 5.11 12.67
N GLN A 295 13.00 6.33 12.14
CA GLN A 295 13.50 7.49 12.90
C GLN A 295 12.54 7.99 13.97
N ASN A 296 11.23 7.79 13.79
CA ASN A 296 10.20 8.37 14.65
C ASN A 296 9.57 7.36 15.62
N THR A 297 9.62 6.06 15.31
CA THR A 297 9.08 5.04 16.24
C THR A 297 9.94 4.94 17.49
N PRO A 298 9.35 4.95 18.69
CA PRO A 298 10.12 4.71 19.91
C PRO A 298 10.74 3.32 19.90
N TYR A 299 11.94 3.18 20.48
CA TYR A 299 12.62 1.88 20.54
C TYR A 299 11.81 0.83 21.27
N ASP A 300 11.16 1.22 22.38
CA ASP A 300 10.13 0.42 23.04
C ASP A 300 8.77 0.76 22.44
N LEU A 301 8.19 -0.18 21.70
CA LEU A 301 6.87 -0.01 21.09
C LEU A 301 5.75 0.20 22.12
N GLY A 302 5.98 -0.12 23.40
CA GLY A 302 5.08 0.19 24.50
C GLY A 302 4.81 1.68 24.67
N GLU A 303 5.73 2.53 24.22
CA GLU A 303 5.64 3.99 24.31
C GLU A 303 4.85 4.66 23.18
N ILE A 304 4.34 3.90 22.20
CA ILE A 304 3.51 4.44 21.11
C ILE A 304 2.26 5.10 21.71
N GLN A 305 2.09 6.39 21.44
CA GLN A 305 0.92 7.15 21.86
C GLN A 305 -0.18 7.11 20.79
N ARG A 306 -1.44 7.16 21.23
CA ARG A 306 -2.58 7.26 20.32
C ARG A 306 -2.47 8.47 19.39
N VAL A 307 -2.84 8.31 18.13
CA VAL A 307 -2.98 9.44 17.18
C VAL A 307 -4.01 10.42 17.72
N LYS A 308 -3.64 11.71 17.83
CA LYS A 308 -4.58 12.78 18.14
C LYS A 308 -5.05 13.37 16.83
N HIS A 309 -6.31 13.14 16.48
CA HIS A 309 -6.95 13.90 15.41
C HIS A 309 -7.18 15.32 15.98
N GLY A 310 -6.60 16.34 15.35
CA GLY A 310 -6.95 17.71 15.63
C GLY A 310 -8.47 17.89 15.38
N LYS A 311 -9.21 18.29 16.44
CA LYS A 311 -10.60 18.69 16.31
C LYS A 311 -10.67 20.07 15.72
#